data_a325a8613ac5dbd25dcb905b1d098992
#
_entry.id   a325a8613ac5dbd25dcb905b1d098992
#
_cell.length_a   1.000
_cell.length_b   1.000
_cell.length_c   1.000
_cell.angle_alpha   90.00
_cell.angle_beta   90.00
_cell.angle_gamma   90.00
#
_symmetry.space_group_name_H-M   'P 1'
#
loop_
_entity.id
_entity.type
_entity.pdbx_description
1 polymer ?
#
loop_
_entity_poly.entity_id
_entity_poly.type
_entity_poly.pdbx_seq_one_letter_code
_entity_poly.pdbx_strand_id
1 'polypeptide(L)'
;MKLKFVFISVLLGCLLSGQAVSDKDIKKVEALLDSSYAKTLIVDMKSSSLFAKQALIISKEKGYKQGEAWSNFYLAQGLFELLAYKPALIYLSYAEEVNKEVKDQYLTYEIHRVRSRVFGSMELLDSSIKEQKKGLEVVSQINKNENEKNYLRSLVYENLATTYSKLQNQPLFHYYLEKNKVLLEKQDPAFVYNNLISLYTMLGTYYTDEGEYKEAELFFDKAKQMAVQYKYPYISFTYRKWGDLEVRKKNPKSALEFYEKALAILNKTNFRREVPVVYKQMRPAYLLLNDAENAEKVRIKALELENELKTEQMKASSSAVEEILQQEKEKNLENNWKNYRWIVFIAAFLIIGIAIIFYRYYIKKQQLIKINEEALMDKEQKIDFLSNKINDSFNEVVRLAKSNSPEFFTRFQEIYPDIVQSLLKINPKLRVSELTLASYIYLGFNTKDIAACTFRTLSTIRNRKHNLRTKLSISIEESTELWFKNLAKKN
;
A
#
# COMPACT_ATOMS: atom_id res chain seq x y z
N MET A 1 62.02 23.10 -20.86
CA MET A 1 60.80 23.40 -20.09
C MET A 1 59.64 23.72 -21.05
N LYS A 2 59.32 22.88 -22.05
CA LYS A 2 58.22 23.10 -23.02
C LYS A 2 57.44 21.83 -23.36
N LEU A 3 57.50 20.76 -22.54
CA LEU A 3 56.79 19.49 -22.82
C LEU A 3 55.68 19.17 -21.80
N LYS A 4 55.26 20.11 -20.95
CA LYS A 4 54.31 19.88 -19.85
C LYS A 4 52.89 20.37 -20.09
N PHE A 5 52.56 21.04 -21.20
CA PHE A 5 51.24 21.64 -21.40
C PHE A 5 50.36 20.98 -22.46
N VAL A 6 50.90 20.02 -23.25
CA VAL A 6 50.13 19.36 -24.30
C VAL A 6 49.33 18.14 -23.79
N PHE A 7 49.76 17.55 -22.66
CA PHE A 7 49.08 16.33 -22.12
C PHE A 7 47.82 16.63 -21.30
N ILE A 8 47.69 17.84 -20.76
CA ILE A 8 46.50 18.20 -19.95
C ILE A 8 45.31 18.59 -20.84
N SER A 9 45.53 19.16 -22.01
CA SER A 9 44.49 19.58 -22.95
C SER A 9 43.82 18.38 -23.69
N VAL A 10 44.51 17.25 -23.86
CA VAL A 10 43.94 16.03 -24.48
C VAL A 10 43.10 15.25 -23.47
N LEU A 11 43.44 15.33 -22.16
CA LEU A 11 42.66 14.66 -21.10
C LEU A 11 41.35 15.42 -20.76
N LEU A 12 41.31 16.77 -20.90
CA LEU A 12 40.10 17.57 -20.69
C LEU A 12 39.11 17.46 -21.87
N GLY A 13 39.60 17.17 -23.09
CA GLY A 13 38.77 17.02 -24.29
C GLY A 13 37.94 15.73 -24.31
N CYS A 14 38.39 14.68 -23.61
CA CYS A 14 37.63 13.40 -23.53
C CYS A 14 36.58 13.33 -22.43
N LEU A 15 36.51 14.35 -21.57
CA LEU A 15 35.52 14.37 -20.44
C LEU A 15 34.27 15.20 -20.72
N LEU A 16 34.12 15.80 -21.89
CA LEU A 16 32.98 16.70 -22.22
C LEU A 16 32.25 16.36 -23.53
N SER A 17 32.46 15.20 -24.13
CA SER A 17 31.58 14.73 -25.19
C SER A 17 30.44 13.91 -24.58
N GLY A 18 29.48 14.57 -23.99
CA GLY A 18 28.13 14.05 -23.85
C GLY A 18 27.60 13.77 -25.27
N GLN A 19 27.86 12.59 -25.83
CA GLN A 19 27.23 12.18 -27.08
C GLN A 19 25.73 12.28 -26.88
N ALA A 20 25.07 13.13 -27.68
CA ALA A 20 23.60 13.17 -27.68
C ALA A 20 23.07 11.74 -27.89
N VAL A 21 22.09 11.34 -27.10
CA VAL A 21 21.49 10.01 -27.21
C VAL A 21 20.96 9.83 -28.63
N SER A 22 21.29 8.72 -29.28
CA SER A 22 20.84 8.49 -30.64
C SER A 22 19.33 8.25 -30.70
N ASP A 23 18.65 8.75 -31.76
CA ASP A 23 17.21 8.51 -32.00
C ASP A 23 16.86 7.02 -31.99
N LYS A 24 17.78 6.16 -32.42
CA LYS A 24 17.61 4.71 -32.41
C LYS A 24 17.55 4.16 -30.98
N ASP A 25 18.39 4.65 -30.10
CA ASP A 25 18.39 4.22 -28.69
C ASP A 25 17.16 4.74 -27.95
N ILE A 26 16.74 6.01 -28.21
CA ILE A 26 15.50 6.57 -27.67
C ILE A 26 14.31 5.70 -28.10
N LYS A 27 14.11 5.44 -29.39
CA LYS A 27 13.01 4.60 -29.90
C LYS A 27 13.01 3.20 -29.27
N LYS A 28 14.19 2.62 -29.04
CA LYS A 28 14.31 1.30 -28.40
C LYS A 28 13.83 1.35 -26.95
N VAL A 29 14.22 2.38 -26.20
CA VAL A 29 13.77 2.57 -24.81
C VAL A 29 12.27 2.80 -24.74
N GLU A 30 11.74 3.68 -25.61
CA GLU A 30 10.29 3.96 -25.67
C GLU A 30 9.49 2.71 -25.98
N ALA A 31 9.89 1.90 -26.97
CA ALA A 31 9.23 0.63 -27.27
C ALA A 31 9.23 -0.37 -26.11
N LEU A 32 10.29 -0.38 -25.30
CA LEU A 32 10.33 -1.20 -24.07
C LEU A 32 9.41 -0.65 -22.99
N LEU A 33 9.31 0.67 -22.83
CA LEU A 33 8.39 1.31 -21.89
C LEU A 33 6.93 1.09 -22.31
N ASP A 34 6.62 1.19 -23.58
CA ASP A 34 5.29 0.86 -24.14
C ASP A 34 4.93 -0.61 -23.90
N SER A 35 5.90 -1.51 -24.07
CA SER A 35 5.72 -2.94 -23.77
C SER A 35 5.49 -3.17 -22.28
N SER A 36 6.21 -2.45 -21.43
CA SER A 36 6.00 -2.50 -19.97
C SER A 36 4.59 -2.03 -19.61
N TYR A 37 4.15 -0.90 -20.17
CA TYR A 37 2.81 -0.38 -19.96
C TYR A 37 1.72 -1.35 -20.45
N ALA A 38 1.86 -1.90 -21.66
CA ALA A 38 0.93 -2.88 -22.20
C ALA A 38 0.77 -4.11 -21.32
N LYS A 39 1.89 -4.59 -20.72
CA LYS A 39 1.87 -5.70 -19.76
C LYS A 39 1.18 -5.34 -18.46
N THR A 40 1.30 -4.10 -18.00
CA THR A 40 0.55 -3.60 -16.83
C THR A 40 -0.96 -3.66 -17.05
N LEU A 41 -1.44 -3.34 -18.24
CA LEU A 41 -2.88 -3.36 -18.57
C LEU A 41 -3.50 -4.77 -18.48
N ILE A 42 -2.72 -5.81 -18.74
CA ILE A 42 -3.16 -7.21 -18.62
C ILE A 42 -2.72 -7.89 -17.32
N VAL A 43 -2.25 -7.09 -16.35
CA VAL A 43 -1.82 -7.55 -15.00
C VAL A 43 -0.63 -8.54 -15.02
N ASP A 44 0.16 -8.56 -16.10
CA ASP A 44 1.42 -9.32 -16.19
C ASP A 44 2.59 -8.49 -15.63
N MET A 45 2.61 -8.34 -14.30
CA MET A 45 3.55 -7.45 -13.61
C MET A 45 5.00 -7.93 -13.69
N LYS A 46 5.23 -9.23 -13.79
CA LYS A 46 6.58 -9.78 -13.96
C LYS A 46 7.18 -9.33 -15.30
N SER A 47 6.47 -9.55 -16.40
CA SER A 47 6.95 -9.13 -17.73
C SER A 47 7.05 -7.61 -17.83
N SER A 48 6.09 -6.86 -17.27
CA SER A 48 6.15 -5.39 -17.19
C SER A 48 7.45 -4.93 -16.55
N SER A 49 7.80 -5.46 -15.38
CA SER A 49 9.03 -5.10 -14.66
C SER A 49 10.31 -5.48 -15.44
N LEU A 50 10.30 -6.59 -16.14
CA LEU A 50 11.45 -7.00 -16.97
C LEU A 50 11.68 -6.04 -18.15
N PHE A 51 10.62 -5.62 -18.85
CA PHE A 51 10.73 -4.61 -19.91
C PHE A 51 11.21 -3.26 -19.36
N ALA A 52 10.62 -2.79 -18.25
CA ALA A 52 11.06 -1.56 -17.60
C ALA A 52 12.54 -1.62 -17.19
N LYS A 53 13.01 -2.78 -16.72
CA LYS A 53 14.40 -2.98 -16.36
C LYS A 53 15.33 -2.92 -17.56
N GLN A 54 14.96 -3.55 -18.68
CA GLN A 54 15.73 -3.46 -19.92
C GLN A 54 15.84 -2.01 -20.40
N ALA A 55 14.71 -1.26 -20.33
CA ALA A 55 14.68 0.15 -20.65
C ALA A 55 15.61 0.97 -19.74
N LEU A 56 15.60 0.71 -18.42
CA LEU A 56 16.46 1.38 -17.44
C LEU A 56 17.95 1.18 -17.75
N ILE A 57 18.32 -0.06 -18.09
CA ILE A 57 19.70 -0.41 -18.42
C ILE A 57 20.20 0.41 -19.60
N ILE A 58 19.44 0.41 -20.70
CA ILE A 58 19.82 1.13 -21.91
C ILE A 58 19.83 2.63 -21.66
N SER A 59 18.81 3.16 -20.93
CA SER A 59 18.73 4.57 -20.60
C SER A 59 19.93 5.05 -19.79
N LYS A 60 20.37 4.29 -18.77
CA LYS A 60 21.57 4.60 -17.98
C LYS A 60 22.84 4.53 -18.82
N GLU A 61 23.00 3.49 -19.64
CA GLU A 61 24.18 3.33 -20.52
C GLU A 61 24.32 4.48 -21.53
N LYS A 62 23.20 5.00 -22.01
CA LYS A 62 23.14 6.06 -23.04
C LYS A 62 22.97 7.46 -22.48
N GLY A 63 22.76 7.62 -21.17
CA GLY A 63 22.48 8.91 -20.55
C GLY A 63 21.09 9.47 -20.87
N TYR A 64 20.11 8.64 -21.28
CA TYR A 64 18.75 9.06 -21.61
C TYR A 64 17.92 9.26 -20.33
N LYS A 65 17.95 10.46 -19.79
CA LYS A 65 17.34 10.80 -18.50
C LYS A 65 15.82 10.58 -18.44
N GLN A 66 15.09 10.95 -19.48
CA GLN A 66 13.65 10.73 -19.53
C GLN A 66 13.32 9.23 -19.50
N GLY A 67 14.02 8.42 -20.32
CA GLY A 67 13.87 6.95 -20.27
C GLY A 67 14.27 6.36 -18.92
N GLU A 68 15.33 6.87 -18.29
CA GLU A 68 15.77 6.45 -16.95
C GLU A 68 14.69 6.72 -15.90
N ALA A 69 14.07 7.90 -15.90
CA ALA A 69 13.05 8.30 -14.95
C ALA A 69 11.78 7.43 -15.09
N TRP A 70 11.26 7.28 -16.31
CA TRP A 70 10.08 6.45 -16.58
C TRP A 70 10.34 4.96 -16.32
N SER A 71 11.53 4.46 -16.62
CA SER A 71 11.89 3.05 -16.33
C SER A 71 11.87 2.76 -14.82
N ASN A 72 12.44 3.66 -14.01
CA ASN A 72 12.38 3.53 -12.55
C ASN A 72 10.93 3.57 -12.03
N PHE A 73 10.08 4.43 -12.62
CA PHE A 73 8.66 4.50 -12.28
C PHE A 73 7.92 3.18 -12.57
N TYR A 74 8.08 2.61 -13.79
CA TYR A 74 7.41 1.35 -14.13
C TYR A 74 7.94 0.17 -13.32
N LEU A 75 9.23 0.15 -12.97
CA LEU A 75 9.78 -0.83 -12.02
C LEU A 75 9.11 -0.70 -10.66
N ALA A 76 8.97 0.51 -10.16
CA ALA A 76 8.30 0.76 -8.89
C ALA A 76 6.84 0.30 -8.91
N GLN A 77 6.13 0.59 -10.00
CA GLN A 77 4.74 0.17 -10.16
C GLN A 77 4.62 -1.37 -10.20
N GLY A 78 5.47 -2.05 -10.94
CA GLY A 78 5.49 -3.50 -11.00
C GLY A 78 5.81 -4.13 -9.64
N LEU A 79 6.80 -3.60 -8.93
CA LEU A 79 7.17 -4.04 -7.58
C LEU A 79 6.05 -3.81 -6.55
N PHE A 80 5.32 -2.70 -6.67
CA PHE A 80 4.14 -2.43 -5.84
C PHE A 80 3.06 -3.50 -6.04
N GLU A 81 2.73 -3.83 -7.27
CA GLU A 81 1.72 -4.85 -7.58
C GLU A 81 2.18 -6.27 -7.16
N LEU A 82 3.51 -6.49 -7.11
CA LEU A 82 4.12 -7.69 -6.55
C LEU A 82 4.25 -7.64 -5.02
N LEU A 83 3.67 -6.64 -4.34
CA LEU A 83 3.71 -6.38 -2.90
C LEU A 83 5.11 -6.13 -2.32
N ALA A 84 6.08 -5.85 -3.15
CA ALA A 84 7.43 -5.47 -2.73
C ALA A 84 7.47 -3.97 -2.40
N TYR A 85 6.79 -3.55 -1.33
CA TYR A 85 6.56 -2.14 -1.00
C TYR A 85 7.84 -1.35 -0.77
N LYS A 86 8.80 -1.89 0.00
CA LYS A 86 10.07 -1.22 0.25
C LYS A 86 10.88 -0.98 -1.03
N PRO A 87 11.13 -2.01 -1.88
CA PRO A 87 11.75 -1.79 -3.18
C PRO A 87 10.98 -0.80 -4.07
N ALA A 88 9.65 -0.86 -4.10
CA ALA A 88 8.84 0.08 -4.87
C ALA A 88 9.09 1.54 -4.45
N LEU A 89 9.15 1.83 -3.15
CA LEU A 89 9.47 3.18 -2.63
C LEU A 89 10.88 3.64 -3.03
N ILE A 90 11.86 2.73 -3.06
CA ILE A 90 13.22 3.03 -3.49
C ILE A 90 13.24 3.45 -4.97
N TYR A 91 12.59 2.66 -5.85
CA TYR A 91 12.54 2.99 -7.27
C TYR A 91 11.70 4.25 -7.56
N LEU A 92 10.64 4.54 -6.78
CA LEU A 92 9.95 5.83 -6.85
C LEU A 92 10.87 7.00 -6.47
N SER A 93 11.76 6.81 -5.50
CA SER A 93 12.73 7.84 -5.13
C SER A 93 13.78 8.04 -6.22
N TYR A 94 14.23 6.97 -6.90
CA TYR A 94 15.12 7.11 -8.05
C TYR A 94 14.44 7.81 -9.23
N ALA A 95 13.16 7.46 -9.53
CA ALA A 95 12.39 8.15 -10.56
C ALA A 95 12.27 9.64 -10.26
N GLU A 96 11.94 10.00 -9.02
CA GLU A 96 11.81 11.39 -8.57
C GLU A 96 13.14 12.17 -8.67
N GLU A 97 14.26 11.55 -8.27
CA GLU A 97 15.56 12.19 -8.33
C GLU A 97 15.97 12.50 -9.77
N VAL A 98 15.83 11.52 -10.67
CA VAL A 98 16.14 11.72 -12.09
C VAL A 98 15.17 12.73 -12.73
N ASN A 99 13.90 12.71 -12.30
CA ASN A 99 12.90 13.63 -12.82
C ASN A 99 13.12 15.11 -12.44
N LYS A 100 13.94 15.41 -11.45
CA LYS A 100 14.35 16.79 -11.16
C LYS A 100 15.11 17.44 -12.32
N GLU A 101 15.86 16.62 -13.08
CA GLU A 101 16.54 17.06 -14.30
C GLU A 101 15.58 17.12 -15.49
N VAL A 102 14.72 16.14 -15.65
CA VAL A 102 13.74 16.00 -16.76
C VAL A 102 12.62 17.02 -16.66
N LYS A 103 12.13 17.28 -15.43
CA LYS A 103 11.02 18.19 -15.10
C LYS A 103 9.68 17.79 -15.73
N ASP A 104 9.47 16.48 -15.91
CA ASP A 104 8.20 15.94 -16.38
C ASP A 104 7.15 15.98 -15.27
N GLN A 105 6.19 16.90 -15.38
CA GLN A 105 5.14 17.10 -14.37
C GLN A 105 4.14 15.93 -14.34
N TYR A 106 3.92 15.29 -15.49
CA TYR A 106 3.04 14.12 -15.51
C TYR A 106 3.68 12.94 -14.78
N LEU A 107 4.96 12.71 -14.96
CA LEU A 107 5.71 11.72 -14.18
C LEU A 107 5.72 12.06 -12.67
N THR A 108 5.88 13.34 -12.32
CA THR A 108 5.79 13.79 -10.92
C THR A 108 4.44 13.42 -10.30
N TYR A 109 3.35 13.68 -11.01
CA TYR A 109 2.00 13.28 -10.60
C TYR A 109 1.89 11.76 -10.41
N GLU A 110 2.35 10.98 -11.38
CA GLU A 110 2.30 9.51 -11.33
C GLU A 110 3.12 8.92 -10.17
N ILE A 111 4.29 9.51 -9.88
CA ILE A 111 5.12 9.13 -8.72
C ILE A 111 4.34 9.34 -7.43
N HIS A 112 3.71 10.49 -7.23
CA HIS A 112 2.88 10.76 -6.06
C HIS A 112 1.69 9.81 -5.99
N ARG A 113 1.02 9.53 -7.11
CA ARG A 113 -0.11 8.61 -7.20
C ARG A 113 0.27 7.19 -6.78
N VAL A 114 1.36 6.63 -7.30
CA VAL A 114 1.80 5.28 -6.94
C VAL A 114 2.32 5.23 -5.51
N ARG A 115 3.09 6.23 -5.08
CA ARG A 115 3.61 6.32 -3.70
C ARG A 115 2.47 6.38 -2.67
N SER A 116 1.41 7.11 -2.96
CA SER A 116 0.22 7.15 -2.10
C SER A 116 -0.46 5.79 -1.98
N ARG A 117 -0.53 5.02 -3.08
CA ARG A 117 -1.07 3.64 -3.08
C ARG A 117 -0.20 2.70 -2.26
N VAL A 118 1.13 2.82 -2.37
CA VAL A 118 2.07 2.04 -1.55
C VAL A 118 1.84 2.32 -0.07
N PHE A 119 1.78 3.60 0.33
CA PHE A 119 1.51 3.98 1.72
C PHE A 119 0.13 3.50 2.19
N GLY A 120 -0.90 3.65 1.37
CA GLY A 120 -2.26 3.16 1.67
C GLY A 120 -2.34 1.63 1.85
N SER A 121 -1.48 0.87 1.15
CA SER A 121 -1.37 -0.60 1.30
C SER A 121 -0.54 -1.00 2.53
N MET A 122 0.32 -0.10 3.01
CA MET A 122 1.07 -0.26 4.26
C MET A 122 0.31 0.27 5.48
N GLU A 123 -0.97 0.65 5.33
CA GLU A 123 -1.80 1.28 6.38
C GLU A 123 -1.23 2.62 6.91
N LEU A 124 -0.31 3.26 6.17
CA LEU A 124 0.25 4.56 6.47
C LEU A 124 -0.65 5.67 5.86
N LEU A 125 -1.88 5.77 6.37
CA LEU A 125 -2.94 6.55 5.74
C LEU A 125 -2.64 8.06 5.68
N ASP A 126 -2.01 8.63 6.71
CA ASP A 126 -1.62 10.05 6.71
C ASP A 126 -0.56 10.34 5.64
N SER A 127 0.42 9.45 5.47
CA SER A 127 1.43 9.56 4.40
C SER A 127 0.79 9.43 3.03
N SER A 128 -0.18 8.52 2.87
CA SER A 128 -0.97 8.37 1.66
C SER A 128 -1.70 9.66 1.29
N ILE A 129 -2.41 10.28 2.25
CA ILE A 129 -3.12 11.55 2.05
C ILE A 129 -2.14 12.66 1.65
N LYS A 130 -0.99 12.75 2.31
CA LYS A 130 0.04 13.76 2.00
C LYS A 130 0.51 13.64 0.54
N GLU A 131 0.79 12.44 0.08
CA GLU A 131 1.21 12.22 -1.32
C GLU A 131 0.09 12.50 -2.32
N GLN A 132 -1.17 12.14 -1.98
CA GLN A 132 -2.33 12.45 -2.82
C GLN A 132 -2.51 13.96 -2.99
N LYS A 133 -2.37 14.74 -1.91
CA LYS A 133 -2.45 16.20 -1.96
C LYS A 133 -1.34 16.81 -2.82
N LYS A 134 -0.10 16.33 -2.69
CA LYS A 134 0.99 16.75 -3.58
C LYS A 134 0.70 16.45 -5.06
N GLY A 135 0.19 15.24 -5.36
CA GLY A 135 -0.26 14.89 -6.71
C GLY A 135 -1.30 15.87 -7.25
N LEU A 136 -2.27 16.28 -6.41
CA LEU A 136 -3.30 17.24 -6.79
C LEU A 136 -2.72 18.63 -7.12
N GLU A 137 -1.72 19.10 -6.37
CA GLU A 137 -1.04 20.38 -6.62
C GLU A 137 -0.31 20.39 -7.97
N VAL A 138 0.27 19.26 -8.36
CA VAL A 138 1.02 19.13 -9.62
C VAL A 138 0.10 19.15 -10.86
N VAL A 139 -1.16 18.70 -10.74
CA VAL A 139 -2.06 18.57 -11.91
C VAL A 139 -2.20 19.86 -12.70
N SER A 140 -2.21 21.03 -12.05
CA SER A 140 -2.30 22.33 -12.71
C SER A 140 -1.12 22.62 -13.65
N GLN A 141 0.04 22.06 -13.35
CA GLN A 141 1.30 22.28 -14.07
C GLN A 141 1.49 21.30 -15.24
N ILE A 142 0.66 20.25 -15.34
CA ILE A 142 0.75 19.27 -16.42
C ILE A 142 0.29 19.92 -17.75
N ASN A 143 1.07 19.70 -18.81
CA ASN A 143 0.72 20.19 -20.13
C ASN A 143 -0.34 19.30 -20.80
N LYS A 144 -1.59 19.42 -20.36
CA LYS A 144 -2.77 18.71 -20.86
C LYS A 144 -3.96 19.68 -20.89
N ASN A 145 -4.98 19.34 -21.67
CA ASN A 145 -6.23 20.11 -21.70
C ASN A 145 -6.99 19.97 -20.36
N GLU A 146 -7.97 20.84 -20.13
CA GLU A 146 -8.66 20.90 -18.84
C GLU A 146 -9.48 19.63 -18.54
N ASN A 147 -10.03 18.96 -19.56
CA ASN A 147 -10.76 17.70 -19.36
C ASN A 147 -9.82 16.58 -18.88
N GLU A 148 -8.63 16.47 -19.47
CA GLU A 148 -7.61 15.52 -19.01
C GLU A 148 -7.14 15.86 -17.59
N LYS A 149 -6.93 17.14 -17.27
CA LYS A 149 -6.59 17.57 -15.90
C LYS A 149 -7.70 17.23 -14.90
N ASN A 150 -8.95 17.43 -15.28
CA ASN A 150 -10.10 17.07 -14.46
C ASN A 150 -10.19 15.56 -14.25
N TYR A 151 -9.86 14.76 -15.25
CA TYR A 151 -9.73 13.32 -15.09
C TYR A 151 -8.62 12.95 -14.08
N LEU A 152 -7.44 13.56 -14.16
CA LEU A 152 -6.37 13.33 -13.18
C LEU A 152 -6.77 13.75 -11.76
N ARG A 153 -7.45 14.90 -11.60
CA ARG A 153 -8.00 15.34 -10.30
C ARG A 153 -9.01 14.34 -9.76
N SER A 154 -9.88 13.80 -10.64
CA SER A 154 -10.90 12.83 -10.23
C SER A 154 -10.28 11.56 -9.63
N LEU A 155 -9.19 11.06 -10.19
CA LEU A 155 -8.45 9.92 -9.65
C LEU A 155 -7.88 10.21 -8.26
N VAL A 156 -7.41 11.43 -8.02
CA VAL A 156 -6.94 11.82 -6.68
C VAL A 156 -8.09 11.94 -5.69
N TYR A 157 -9.22 12.54 -6.08
CA TYR A 157 -10.38 12.66 -5.19
C TYR A 157 -10.98 11.30 -4.84
N GLU A 158 -11.02 10.35 -5.78
CA GLU A 158 -11.43 8.97 -5.52
C GLU A 158 -10.51 8.29 -4.48
N ASN A 159 -9.19 8.45 -4.62
CA ASN A 159 -8.24 7.90 -3.67
C ASN A 159 -8.34 8.57 -2.29
N LEU A 160 -8.53 9.90 -2.22
CA LEU A 160 -8.75 10.62 -0.97
C LEU A 160 -10.03 10.15 -0.30
N ALA A 161 -11.14 10.05 -1.04
CA ALA A 161 -12.40 9.52 -0.53
C ALA A 161 -12.20 8.11 0.05
N THR A 162 -11.55 7.20 -0.71
CA THR A 162 -11.25 5.85 -0.24
C THR A 162 -10.43 5.84 1.06
N THR A 163 -9.43 6.74 1.15
CA THR A 163 -8.57 6.82 2.33
C THR A 163 -9.34 7.36 3.55
N TYR A 164 -10.19 8.40 3.37
CA TYR A 164 -11.02 8.92 4.44
C TYR A 164 -12.14 7.97 4.86
N SER A 165 -12.67 7.17 3.94
CA SER A 165 -13.58 6.07 4.28
C SER A 165 -12.91 5.04 5.20
N LYS A 166 -11.65 4.65 4.91
CA LYS A 166 -10.86 3.76 5.79
C LYS A 166 -10.61 4.38 7.17
N LEU A 167 -10.39 5.67 7.24
CA LEU A 167 -10.25 6.43 8.49
C LEU A 167 -11.59 6.64 9.23
N GLN A 168 -12.70 6.18 8.67
CA GLN A 168 -14.06 6.41 9.18
C GLN A 168 -14.39 7.90 9.35
N ASN A 169 -13.77 8.76 8.52
CA ASN A 169 -14.03 10.20 8.50
C ASN A 169 -15.10 10.50 7.47
N GLN A 170 -16.37 10.30 7.84
CA GLN A 170 -17.52 10.48 6.96
C GLN A 170 -17.62 11.90 6.35
N PRO A 171 -17.37 13.00 7.08
CA PRO A 171 -17.42 14.33 6.48
C PRO A 171 -16.42 14.53 5.33
N LEU A 172 -15.16 14.09 5.48
CA LEU A 172 -14.15 14.21 4.44
C LEU A 172 -14.35 13.17 3.33
N PHE A 173 -14.86 11.99 3.65
CA PHE A 173 -15.27 11.01 2.65
C PHE A 173 -16.31 11.62 1.70
N HIS A 174 -17.41 12.16 2.23
CA HIS A 174 -18.45 12.81 1.45
C HIS A 174 -17.94 14.04 0.68
N TYR A 175 -17.15 14.89 1.31
CA TYR A 175 -16.57 16.07 0.66
C TYR A 175 -15.82 15.72 -0.62
N TYR A 176 -14.97 14.69 -0.58
CA TYR A 176 -14.21 14.29 -1.78
C TYR A 176 -15.07 13.55 -2.80
N LEU A 177 -16.11 12.84 -2.41
CA LEU A 177 -17.09 12.27 -3.34
C LEU A 177 -17.83 13.37 -4.11
N GLU A 178 -18.31 14.43 -3.44
CA GLU A 178 -18.98 15.54 -4.12
C GLU A 178 -18.02 16.33 -5.03
N LYS A 179 -16.78 16.55 -4.60
CA LYS A 179 -15.74 17.13 -5.48
C LYS A 179 -15.52 16.30 -6.73
N ASN A 180 -15.46 14.98 -6.58
CA ASN A 180 -15.26 14.06 -7.70
C ASN A 180 -16.47 14.05 -8.64
N LYS A 181 -17.67 14.04 -8.08
CA LYS A 181 -18.94 14.09 -8.82
C LYS A 181 -19.03 15.30 -9.73
N VAL A 182 -18.74 16.50 -9.19
CA VAL A 182 -18.74 17.75 -9.96
C VAL A 182 -17.78 17.69 -11.16
N LEU A 183 -16.65 17.00 -11.04
CA LEU A 183 -15.69 16.86 -12.14
C LEU A 183 -16.16 15.84 -13.18
N LEU A 184 -16.59 14.66 -12.73
CA LEU A 184 -16.90 13.55 -13.62
C LEU A 184 -18.23 13.73 -14.38
N GLU A 185 -19.27 14.27 -13.73
CA GLU A 185 -20.58 14.49 -14.38
C GLU A 185 -20.55 15.58 -15.46
N LYS A 186 -19.48 16.39 -15.53
CA LYS A 186 -19.25 17.38 -16.60
C LYS A 186 -18.49 16.82 -17.81
N GLN A 187 -17.95 15.61 -17.70
CA GLN A 187 -17.21 15.00 -18.80
C GLN A 187 -18.10 14.09 -19.65
N ASP A 188 -17.63 13.75 -20.84
CA ASP A 188 -18.30 12.75 -21.66
C ASP A 188 -18.33 11.41 -20.94
N PRO A 189 -19.53 10.88 -20.62
CA PRO A 189 -19.65 9.60 -19.93
C PRO A 189 -18.94 8.45 -20.65
N ALA A 190 -18.85 8.50 -21.97
CA ALA A 190 -18.15 7.46 -22.74
C ALA A 190 -16.65 7.41 -22.42
N PHE A 191 -16.07 8.50 -21.96
CA PHE A 191 -14.66 8.57 -21.58
C PHE A 191 -14.43 8.19 -20.10
N VAL A 192 -15.39 8.49 -19.20
CA VAL A 192 -15.21 8.36 -17.74
C VAL A 192 -16.19 7.37 -17.08
N TYR A 193 -16.90 6.54 -17.86
CA TYR A 193 -17.94 5.65 -17.31
C TYR A 193 -17.44 4.75 -16.18
N ASN A 194 -16.23 4.24 -16.26
CA ASN A 194 -15.64 3.40 -15.20
C ASN A 194 -15.45 4.18 -13.89
N ASN A 195 -15.01 5.44 -13.96
CA ASN A 195 -14.87 6.31 -12.80
C ASN A 195 -16.22 6.75 -12.24
N LEU A 196 -17.21 6.99 -13.11
CA LEU A 196 -18.59 7.28 -12.70
C LEU A 196 -19.23 6.09 -12.01
N ILE A 197 -19.02 4.85 -12.49
CA ILE A 197 -19.49 3.64 -11.83
C ILE A 197 -18.88 3.51 -10.43
N SER A 198 -17.55 3.75 -10.31
CA SER A 198 -16.86 3.75 -9.02
C SER A 198 -17.41 4.82 -8.09
N LEU A 199 -17.53 6.05 -8.56
CA LEU A 199 -18.09 7.18 -7.81
C LEU A 199 -19.50 6.90 -7.29
N TYR A 200 -20.42 6.45 -8.17
CA TYR A 200 -21.79 6.15 -7.77
C TYR A 200 -21.84 4.99 -6.78
N THR A 201 -20.95 4.00 -6.93
CA THR A 201 -20.83 2.92 -5.93
C THR A 201 -20.38 3.46 -4.57
N MET A 202 -19.42 4.38 -4.56
CA MET A 202 -18.94 4.99 -3.31
C MET A 202 -20.00 5.91 -2.67
N LEU A 203 -20.76 6.66 -3.47
CA LEU A 203 -21.90 7.46 -2.98
C LEU A 203 -22.99 6.54 -2.40
N GLY A 204 -23.33 5.46 -3.09
CA GLY A 204 -24.24 4.45 -2.55
C GLY A 204 -23.75 3.85 -1.23
N THR A 205 -22.45 3.63 -1.09
CA THR A 205 -21.83 3.16 0.15
C THR A 205 -21.96 4.22 1.26
N TYR A 206 -21.64 5.48 0.95
CA TYR A 206 -21.79 6.59 1.90
C TYR A 206 -23.22 6.69 2.42
N TYR A 207 -24.22 6.73 1.54
CA TYR A 207 -25.62 6.82 1.95
C TYR A 207 -26.12 5.57 2.68
N THR A 208 -25.52 4.39 2.41
CA THR A 208 -25.76 3.18 3.21
C THR A 208 -25.30 3.35 4.65
N ASP A 209 -24.12 3.95 4.86
CA ASP A 209 -23.54 4.18 6.18
C ASP A 209 -24.31 5.26 6.97
N GLU A 210 -24.84 6.28 6.28
CA GLU A 210 -25.71 7.31 6.86
C GLU A 210 -27.15 6.82 7.14
N GLY A 211 -27.53 5.64 6.65
CA GLY A 211 -28.89 5.11 6.79
C GLY A 211 -29.92 5.63 5.77
N GLU A 212 -29.47 6.40 4.81
CA GLU A 212 -30.26 6.97 3.72
C GLU A 212 -30.39 5.94 2.57
N TYR A 213 -31.16 4.87 2.84
CA TYR A 213 -31.19 3.68 1.98
C TYR A 213 -31.77 3.92 0.60
N LYS A 214 -32.70 4.87 0.44
CA LYS A 214 -33.29 5.21 -0.86
C LYS A 214 -32.26 5.86 -1.78
N GLU A 215 -31.50 6.79 -1.25
CA GLU A 215 -30.40 7.46 -1.95
C GLU A 215 -29.30 6.46 -2.30
N ALA A 216 -28.98 5.52 -1.39
CA ALA A 216 -28.02 4.46 -1.66
C ALA A 216 -28.45 3.60 -2.84
N GLU A 217 -29.73 3.14 -2.88
CA GLU A 217 -30.28 2.37 -3.99
C GLU A 217 -30.23 3.14 -5.31
N LEU A 218 -30.58 4.44 -5.30
CA LEU A 218 -30.53 5.28 -6.48
C LEU A 218 -29.11 5.31 -7.09
N PHE A 219 -28.09 5.47 -6.26
CA PHE A 219 -26.72 5.51 -6.74
C PHE A 219 -26.20 4.16 -7.18
N PHE A 220 -26.53 3.07 -6.51
CA PHE A 220 -26.19 1.72 -6.99
C PHE A 220 -26.88 1.39 -8.31
N ASP A 221 -28.13 1.81 -8.50
CA ASP A 221 -28.83 1.59 -9.75
C ASP A 221 -28.22 2.42 -10.90
N LYS A 222 -27.83 3.69 -10.67
CA LYS A 222 -27.06 4.49 -11.63
C LYS A 222 -25.77 3.79 -12.03
N ALA A 223 -25.00 3.27 -11.08
CA ALA A 223 -23.77 2.52 -11.36
C ALA A 223 -24.05 1.29 -12.22
N LYS A 224 -25.12 0.53 -11.91
CA LYS A 224 -25.54 -0.66 -12.67
C LYS A 224 -26.00 -0.31 -14.08
N GLN A 225 -26.84 0.71 -14.24
CA GLN A 225 -27.32 1.15 -15.57
C GLN A 225 -26.15 1.54 -16.46
N MET A 226 -25.20 2.31 -15.94
CA MET A 226 -23.99 2.71 -16.66
C MET A 226 -23.13 1.51 -17.04
N ALA A 227 -22.94 0.56 -16.13
CA ALA A 227 -22.19 -0.67 -16.41
C ALA A 227 -22.84 -1.51 -17.53
N VAL A 228 -24.15 -1.57 -17.57
CA VAL A 228 -24.89 -2.24 -18.66
C VAL A 228 -24.72 -1.47 -20.00
N GLN A 229 -24.91 -0.16 -19.97
CA GLN A 229 -24.79 0.71 -21.15
C GLN A 229 -23.41 0.61 -21.82
N TYR A 230 -22.35 0.64 -21.04
CA TYR A 230 -20.97 0.60 -21.52
C TYR A 230 -20.34 -0.81 -21.51
N LYS A 231 -21.14 -1.84 -21.26
CA LYS A 231 -20.70 -3.25 -21.19
C LYS A 231 -19.47 -3.43 -20.26
N TYR A 232 -19.49 -2.71 -19.13
CA TYR A 232 -18.40 -2.75 -18.16
C TYR A 232 -18.38 -4.08 -17.40
N PRO A 233 -17.30 -4.88 -17.52
CA PRO A 233 -17.30 -6.24 -16.99
C PRO A 233 -17.02 -6.32 -15.48
N TYR A 234 -16.57 -5.23 -14.84
CA TYR A 234 -16.04 -5.27 -13.47
C TYR A 234 -16.98 -4.65 -12.42
N ILE A 235 -18.29 -4.87 -12.56
CA ILE A 235 -19.31 -4.32 -11.64
C ILE A 235 -19.44 -5.08 -10.31
N SER A 236 -18.60 -6.09 -10.05
CA SER A 236 -18.66 -6.89 -8.83
C SER A 236 -18.60 -6.06 -7.54
N PHE A 237 -17.82 -4.97 -7.55
CA PHE A 237 -17.71 -4.07 -6.40
C PHE A 237 -19.05 -3.40 -6.07
N THR A 238 -19.79 -2.94 -7.08
CA THR A 238 -21.13 -2.35 -6.89
C THR A 238 -22.11 -3.35 -6.30
N TYR A 239 -22.16 -4.58 -6.84
CA TYR A 239 -23.05 -5.60 -6.30
C TYR A 239 -22.68 -5.98 -4.87
N ARG A 240 -21.40 -6.08 -4.57
CA ARG A 240 -20.93 -6.34 -3.21
C ARG A 240 -21.41 -5.27 -2.23
N LYS A 241 -21.27 -3.98 -2.59
CA LYS A 241 -21.73 -2.87 -1.77
C LYS A 241 -23.26 -2.77 -1.68
N TRP A 242 -23.95 -3.15 -2.72
CA TRP A 242 -25.41 -3.28 -2.68
C TRP A 242 -25.86 -4.41 -1.75
N GLY A 243 -25.14 -5.52 -1.72
CA GLY A 243 -25.35 -6.56 -0.72
C GLY A 243 -25.19 -6.05 0.71
N ASP A 244 -24.18 -5.21 0.98
CA ASP A 244 -23.98 -4.57 2.29
C ASP A 244 -25.19 -3.69 2.68
N LEU A 245 -25.75 -2.93 1.74
CA LEU A 245 -26.98 -2.16 1.93
C LEU A 245 -28.16 -3.07 2.35
N GLU A 246 -28.37 -4.18 1.64
CA GLU A 246 -29.46 -5.10 1.93
C GLU A 246 -29.31 -5.76 3.31
N VAL A 247 -28.07 -6.03 3.74
CA VAL A 247 -27.79 -6.47 5.13
C VAL A 247 -28.24 -5.40 6.13
N ARG A 248 -27.92 -4.13 5.88
CA ARG A 248 -28.32 -3.00 6.74
C ARG A 248 -29.84 -2.85 6.80
N LYS A 249 -30.54 -3.06 5.68
CA LYS A 249 -32.01 -3.07 5.58
C LYS A 249 -32.64 -4.31 6.22
N LYS A 250 -31.84 -5.25 6.71
CA LYS A 250 -32.30 -6.57 7.22
C LYS A 250 -33.01 -7.43 6.17
N ASN A 251 -32.58 -7.34 4.92
CA ASN A 251 -33.06 -8.11 3.78
C ASN A 251 -32.02 -9.18 3.38
N PRO A 252 -31.76 -10.20 4.21
CA PRO A 252 -30.63 -11.11 4.01
C PRO A 252 -30.70 -11.92 2.70
N LYS A 253 -31.91 -12.27 2.21
CA LYS A 253 -32.08 -13.00 0.94
C LYS A 253 -31.58 -12.14 -0.24
N SER A 254 -32.03 -10.88 -0.31
CA SER A 254 -31.60 -9.95 -1.35
C SER A 254 -30.09 -9.67 -1.25
N ALA A 255 -29.55 -9.55 -0.02
CA ALA A 255 -28.11 -9.40 0.19
C ALA A 255 -27.31 -10.55 -0.43
N LEU A 256 -27.74 -11.79 -0.18
CA LEU A 256 -27.07 -12.97 -0.75
C LEU A 256 -27.14 -12.99 -2.28
N GLU A 257 -28.28 -12.64 -2.88
CA GLU A 257 -28.41 -12.53 -4.34
C GLU A 257 -27.39 -11.54 -4.94
N PHE A 258 -27.18 -10.39 -4.31
CA PHE A 258 -26.18 -9.42 -4.75
C PHE A 258 -24.74 -9.93 -4.57
N TYR A 259 -24.44 -10.59 -3.46
CA TYR A 259 -23.12 -11.19 -3.26
C TYR A 259 -22.85 -12.33 -4.26
N GLU A 260 -23.84 -13.14 -4.60
CA GLU A 260 -23.73 -14.19 -5.62
C GLU A 260 -23.47 -13.59 -7.01
N LYS A 261 -24.16 -12.49 -7.38
CA LYS A 261 -23.86 -11.74 -8.62
C LYS A 261 -22.42 -11.23 -8.62
N ALA A 262 -21.94 -10.72 -7.49
CA ALA A 262 -20.54 -10.28 -7.35
C ALA A 262 -19.58 -11.46 -7.55
N LEU A 263 -19.80 -12.60 -6.91
CA LEU A 263 -18.98 -13.80 -7.05
C LEU A 263 -18.97 -14.34 -8.48
N ALA A 264 -20.11 -14.36 -9.16
CA ALA A 264 -20.20 -14.81 -10.56
C ALA A 264 -19.31 -13.97 -11.48
N ILE A 265 -19.29 -12.64 -11.26
CA ILE A 265 -18.43 -11.73 -12.03
C ILE A 265 -16.95 -11.93 -11.68
N LEU A 266 -16.61 -12.02 -10.40
CA LEU A 266 -15.24 -12.23 -9.94
C LEU A 266 -14.64 -13.52 -10.50
N ASN A 267 -15.42 -14.59 -10.53
CA ASN A 267 -15.01 -15.86 -11.13
C ASN A 267 -14.82 -15.74 -12.65
N LYS A 268 -15.74 -15.06 -13.35
CA LYS A 268 -15.65 -14.85 -14.81
C LYS A 268 -14.45 -13.98 -15.20
N THR A 269 -14.12 -12.97 -14.39
CA THR A 269 -13.04 -12.03 -14.65
C THR A 269 -11.70 -12.46 -14.04
N ASN A 270 -11.65 -13.60 -13.36
CA ASN A 270 -10.50 -14.14 -12.64
C ASN A 270 -9.93 -13.20 -11.56
N PHE A 271 -10.77 -12.33 -10.98
CA PHE A 271 -10.39 -11.45 -9.85
C PHE A 271 -10.46 -12.19 -8.50
N ARG A 272 -9.68 -13.29 -8.39
CA ARG A 272 -9.70 -14.18 -7.21
C ARG A 272 -9.45 -13.47 -5.87
N ARG A 273 -8.69 -12.36 -5.85
CA ARG A 273 -8.35 -11.62 -4.62
C ARG A 273 -9.56 -11.01 -3.90
N GLU A 274 -10.63 -10.68 -4.62
CA GLU A 274 -11.84 -10.09 -4.05
C GLU A 274 -12.83 -11.13 -3.53
N VAL A 275 -12.69 -12.39 -3.93
CA VAL A 275 -13.62 -13.47 -3.56
C VAL A 275 -13.70 -13.69 -2.04
N PRO A 276 -12.60 -13.76 -1.28
CA PRO A 276 -12.66 -13.90 0.18
C PRO A 276 -13.41 -12.77 0.86
N VAL A 277 -13.30 -11.55 0.33
CA VAL A 277 -13.99 -10.38 0.89
C VAL A 277 -15.51 -10.55 0.76
N VAL A 278 -15.98 -11.05 -0.39
CA VAL A 278 -17.41 -11.32 -0.59
C VAL A 278 -17.89 -12.40 0.37
N TYR A 279 -17.17 -13.51 0.53
CA TYR A 279 -17.54 -14.55 1.49
C TYR A 279 -17.63 -14.00 2.92
N LYS A 280 -16.72 -13.13 3.35
CA LYS A 280 -16.80 -12.47 4.66
C LYS A 280 -18.07 -11.61 4.79
N GLN A 281 -18.47 -10.93 3.72
CA GLN A 281 -19.66 -10.06 3.70
C GLN A 281 -20.96 -10.85 3.62
N MET A 282 -20.96 -12.08 3.09
CA MET A 282 -22.14 -12.98 3.11
C MET A 282 -22.48 -13.47 4.52
N ARG A 283 -21.49 -13.57 5.41
CA ARG A 283 -21.70 -14.13 6.75
C ARG A 283 -22.77 -13.43 7.56
N PRO A 284 -22.83 -12.08 7.68
CA PRO A 284 -23.92 -11.39 8.37
C PRO A 284 -25.31 -11.71 7.81
N ALA A 285 -25.44 -11.87 6.49
CA ALA A 285 -26.72 -12.21 5.87
C ALA A 285 -27.18 -13.61 6.28
N TYR A 286 -26.31 -14.61 6.31
CA TYR A 286 -26.65 -15.94 6.82
C TYR A 286 -27.03 -15.92 8.30
N LEU A 287 -26.33 -15.11 9.12
CA LEU A 287 -26.67 -14.96 10.54
C LEU A 287 -28.05 -14.33 10.74
N LEU A 288 -28.44 -13.38 9.90
CA LEU A 288 -29.79 -12.80 9.92
C LEU A 288 -30.88 -13.82 9.52
N LEU A 289 -30.54 -14.86 8.75
CA LEU A 289 -31.41 -15.97 8.39
C LEU A 289 -31.44 -17.08 9.46
N ASN A 290 -30.67 -16.93 10.55
CA ASN A 290 -30.40 -17.99 11.55
C ASN A 290 -29.75 -19.25 10.94
N ASP A 291 -29.07 -19.09 9.82
CA ASP A 291 -28.33 -20.14 9.11
C ASP A 291 -26.86 -20.14 9.57
N ALA A 292 -26.64 -20.69 10.75
CA ALA A 292 -25.30 -20.75 11.34
C ALA A 292 -24.35 -21.66 10.54
N GLU A 293 -24.86 -22.68 9.88
CA GLU A 293 -24.07 -23.61 9.07
C GLU A 293 -23.44 -22.88 7.86
N ASN A 294 -24.25 -22.20 7.05
CA ASN A 294 -23.72 -21.47 5.91
C ASN A 294 -22.90 -20.25 6.33
N ALA A 295 -23.23 -19.58 7.44
CA ALA A 295 -22.41 -18.50 8.00
C ALA A 295 -20.99 -18.98 8.36
N GLU A 296 -20.86 -20.19 8.90
CA GLU A 296 -19.55 -20.77 9.22
C GLU A 296 -18.85 -21.28 7.95
N LYS A 297 -19.57 -21.87 7.02
CA LYS A 297 -19.04 -22.33 5.74
C LYS A 297 -18.39 -21.22 4.93
N VAL A 298 -19.06 -20.06 4.82
CA VAL A 298 -18.45 -18.90 4.09
C VAL A 298 -17.28 -18.32 4.83
N ARG A 299 -17.26 -18.34 6.17
CA ARG A 299 -16.11 -17.93 6.98
C ARG A 299 -14.88 -18.79 6.70
N ILE A 300 -15.07 -20.12 6.69
CA ILE A 300 -14.00 -21.08 6.41
C ILE A 300 -13.48 -20.88 4.98
N LYS A 301 -14.38 -20.81 3.98
CA LYS A 301 -13.99 -20.56 2.58
C LYS A 301 -13.19 -19.28 2.40
N ALA A 302 -13.56 -18.20 3.10
CA ALA A 302 -12.83 -16.94 3.03
C ALA A 302 -11.41 -17.11 3.56
N LEU A 303 -11.22 -17.77 4.71
CA LEU A 303 -9.91 -17.99 5.33
C LEU A 303 -9.02 -18.91 4.49
N GLU A 304 -9.56 -19.99 3.97
CA GLU A 304 -8.83 -20.94 3.11
C GLU A 304 -8.30 -20.24 1.86
N LEU A 305 -9.18 -19.51 1.17
CA LEU A 305 -8.80 -18.81 -0.05
C LEU A 305 -7.83 -17.64 0.22
N GLU A 306 -7.97 -16.92 1.33
CA GLU A 306 -7.00 -15.89 1.74
C GLU A 306 -5.60 -16.49 1.97
N ASN A 307 -5.53 -17.63 2.64
CA ASN A 307 -4.26 -18.30 2.90
C ASN A 307 -3.63 -18.85 1.60
N GLU A 308 -4.45 -19.43 0.71
CA GLU A 308 -4.02 -19.87 -0.62
C GLU A 308 -3.46 -18.70 -1.43
N LEU A 309 -4.23 -17.63 -1.58
CA LEU A 309 -3.83 -16.44 -2.34
C LEU A 309 -2.59 -15.77 -1.76
N LYS A 310 -2.49 -15.69 -0.45
CA LYS A 310 -1.30 -15.16 0.24
C LYS A 310 -0.06 -16.01 -0.07
N THR A 311 -0.20 -17.32 -0.06
CA THR A 311 0.89 -18.25 -0.36
C THR A 311 1.31 -18.16 -1.82
N GLU A 312 0.36 -18.15 -2.76
CA GLU A 312 0.62 -17.96 -4.19
C GLU A 312 1.34 -16.63 -4.45
N GLN A 313 0.85 -15.57 -3.83
CA GLN A 313 1.38 -14.23 -3.97
C GLN A 313 2.78 -14.09 -3.39
N MET A 314 3.05 -14.68 -2.22
CA MET A 314 4.40 -14.70 -1.63
C MET A 314 5.38 -15.44 -2.54
N LYS A 315 5.00 -16.59 -3.10
CA LYS A 315 5.84 -17.35 -4.05
C LYS A 315 6.11 -16.56 -5.33
N ALA A 316 5.07 -16.00 -5.95
CA ALA A 316 5.20 -15.22 -7.18
C ALA A 316 6.01 -13.92 -6.95
N SER A 317 5.76 -13.24 -5.84
CA SER A 317 6.45 -12.01 -5.46
C SER A 317 7.92 -12.27 -5.17
N SER A 318 8.25 -13.26 -4.33
CA SER A 318 9.66 -13.56 -3.98
C SER A 318 10.48 -13.89 -5.20
N SER A 319 9.98 -14.78 -6.08
CA SER A 319 10.69 -15.16 -7.31
C SER A 319 10.90 -13.97 -8.27
N ALA A 320 9.84 -13.16 -8.51
CA ALA A 320 9.94 -12.02 -9.42
C ALA A 320 10.83 -10.90 -8.86
N VAL A 321 10.68 -10.60 -7.56
CA VAL A 321 11.50 -9.59 -6.87
C VAL A 321 12.96 -10.01 -6.83
N GLU A 322 13.23 -11.28 -6.53
CA GLU A 322 14.59 -11.83 -6.50
C GLU A 322 15.25 -11.75 -7.87
N GLU A 323 14.55 -12.14 -8.95
CA GLU A 323 15.03 -12.02 -10.33
C GLU A 323 15.34 -10.55 -10.71
N ILE A 324 14.45 -9.61 -10.32
CA ILE A 324 14.65 -8.17 -10.55
C ILE A 324 15.87 -7.64 -9.77
N LEU A 325 16.01 -7.99 -8.51
CA LEU A 325 17.08 -7.48 -7.63
C LEU A 325 18.43 -8.18 -7.90
N GLN A 326 18.43 -9.46 -8.22
CA GLN A 326 19.67 -10.21 -8.49
C GLN A 326 20.34 -9.74 -9.77
N GLN A 327 19.60 -9.57 -10.88
CA GLN A 327 20.14 -9.01 -12.10
C GLN A 327 20.70 -7.58 -11.91
N GLU A 328 20.09 -6.77 -11.03
CA GLU A 328 20.62 -5.44 -10.69
C GLU A 328 21.95 -5.53 -9.95
N LYS A 329 22.07 -6.48 -9.04
CA LYS A 329 23.29 -6.75 -8.28
C LYS A 329 24.42 -7.24 -9.20
N GLU A 330 24.14 -8.16 -10.09
CA GLU A 330 25.12 -8.71 -11.04
C GLU A 330 25.62 -7.63 -12.00
N LYS A 331 24.73 -6.78 -12.52
CA LYS A 331 25.10 -5.73 -13.47
C LYS A 331 25.79 -4.54 -12.79
N ASN A 332 25.45 -4.21 -11.56
CA ASN A 332 26.17 -3.24 -10.76
C ASN A 332 27.59 -3.74 -10.44
N LEU A 333 27.77 -5.04 -10.23
CA LEU A 333 29.08 -5.66 -10.11
C LEU A 333 29.87 -5.58 -11.44
N GLU A 334 29.24 -5.88 -12.56
CA GLU A 334 29.88 -5.86 -13.89
C GLU A 334 30.27 -4.46 -14.35
N ASN A 335 29.41 -3.45 -14.14
CA ASN A 335 29.70 -2.06 -14.42
C ASN A 335 30.77 -1.49 -13.46
N ASN A 336 30.74 -1.86 -12.20
CA ASN A 336 31.80 -1.54 -11.27
C ASN A 336 33.13 -2.15 -11.73
N TRP A 337 33.15 -3.40 -12.20
CA TRP A 337 34.36 -4.04 -12.74
C TRP A 337 34.90 -3.32 -13.99
N LYS A 338 34.05 -2.90 -14.93
CA LYS A 338 34.48 -2.13 -16.12
C LYS A 338 35.04 -0.77 -15.74
N ASN A 339 34.36 -0.06 -14.85
CA ASN A 339 34.82 1.22 -14.33
C ASN A 339 36.10 1.07 -13.48
N TYR A 340 36.17 -0.01 -12.66
CA TYR A 340 37.36 -0.33 -11.89
C TYR A 340 38.58 -0.62 -12.78
N ARG A 341 38.44 -1.32 -13.89
CA ARG A 341 39.55 -1.55 -14.82
C ARG A 341 40.13 -0.22 -15.35
N TRP A 342 39.28 0.71 -15.76
CA TRP A 342 39.73 2.03 -16.19
C TRP A 342 40.31 2.88 -15.04
N ILE A 343 39.69 2.83 -13.87
CA ILE A 343 40.24 3.52 -12.68
C ILE A 343 41.56 2.89 -12.24
N VAL A 344 41.70 1.58 -12.30
CA VAL A 344 42.96 0.88 -11.98
C VAL A 344 44.04 1.20 -13.02
N PHE A 345 43.69 1.30 -14.32
CA PHE A 345 44.65 1.77 -15.33
C PHE A 345 45.07 3.21 -15.13
N ILE A 346 44.16 4.11 -14.82
CA ILE A 346 44.45 5.52 -14.53
C ILE A 346 45.17 5.66 -13.18
N ALA A 347 44.77 4.92 -12.17
CA ALA A 347 45.40 4.92 -10.86
C ALA A 347 46.81 4.31 -10.90
N ALA A 348 47.04 3.24 -11.68
CA ALA A 348 48.41 2.71 -11.86
C ALA A 348 49.37 3.71 -12.50
N PHE A 349 48.86 4.57 -13.40
CA PHE A 349 49.65 5.64 -14.01
C PHE A 349 49.90 6.84 -13.10
N LEU A 350 48.93 7.16 -12.21
CA LEU A 350 49.05 8.26 -11.23
C LEU A 350 49.79 7.81 -9.95
N ILE A 351 49.69 6.53 -9.57
CA ILE A 351 50.31 5.98 -8.35
C ILE A 351 51.85 6.02 -8.42
N ILE A 352 52.46 5.84 -9.60
CA ILE A 352 53.91 5.92 -9.76
C ILE A 352 54.45 7.34 -9.50
N GLY A 353 53.63 8.39 -9.67
CA GLY A 353 54.04 9.79 -9.47
C GLY A 353 53.65 10.45 -8.16
N ILE A 354 52.64 9.91 -7.47
CA ILE A 354 52.03 10.63 -6.33
C ILE A 354 51.93 9.73 -5.08
N ALA A 355 52.42 8.47 -5.16
CA ALA A 355 52.20 7.40 -4.19
C ALA A 355 52.60 7.73 -2.73
N ILE A 356 53.59 8.60 -2.49
CA ILE A 356 54.12 8.82 -1.13
C ILE A 356 53.25 9.84 -0.35
N ILE A 357 52.72 10.85 -1.01
CA ILE A 357 51.94 11.91 -0.33
C ILE A 357 50.49 11.48 -0.11
N PHE A 358 49.89 10.80 -1.11
CA PHE A 358 48.49 10.36 -1.03
C PHE A 358 48.27 9.12 -0.16
N TYR A 359 49.29 8.26 0.02
CA TYR A 359 49.21 7.06 0.85
C TYR A 359 48.86 7.40 2.32
N ARG A 360 49.46 8.41 2.89
CA ARG A 360 49.16 8.86 4.26
C ARG A 360 47.77 9.49 4.39
N TYR A 361 47.34 10.23 3.37
CA TYR A 361 46.03 10.86 3.36
C TYR A 361 44.91 9.81 3.11
N TYR A 362 45.19 8.84 2.24
CA TYR A 362 44.26 7.77 1.93
C TYR A 362 43.97 6.87 3.12
N ILE A 363 44.99 6.45 3.89
CA ILE A 363 44.80 5.64 5.10
C ILE A 363 43.94 6.36 6.13
N LYS A 364 44.17 7.65 6.34
CA LYS A 364 43.37 8.42 7.31
C LYS A 364 41.92 8.59 6.89
N LYS A 365 41.65 8.68 5.59
CA LYS A 365 40.29 8.80 5.01
C LYS A 365 39.53 7.48 5.05
N GLN A 366 40.23 6.38 4.79
CA GLN A 366 39.65 5.02 4.86
C GLN A 366 39.26 4.64 6.30
N GLN A 367 40.05 5.03 7.29
CA GLN A 367 39.72 4.84 8.69
C GLN A 367 38.43 5.60 9.08
N LEU A 368 38.29 6.82 8.56
CA LEU A 368 37.09 7.64 8.83
C LEU A 368 35.80 7.07 8.17
N ILE A 369 35.96 6.52 6.96
CA ILE A 369 34.84 5.89 6.24
C ILE A 369 34.38 4.60 6.96
N LYS A 370 35.38 3.80 7.42
CA LYS A 370 35.10 2.55 8.13
C LYS A 370 34.35 2.78 9.45
N ILE A 371 34.72 3.84 10.17
CA ILE A 371 34.02 4.25 11.41
C ILE A 371 32.58 4.71 11.11
N ASN A 372 32.35 5.40 9.99
CA ASN A 372 31.01 5.86 9.61
C ASN A 372 30.12 4.70 9.09
N GLU A 373 30.68 3.73 8.38
CA GLU A 373 29.94 2.54 7.90
C GLU A 373 29.55 1.62 9.07
N GLU A 374 30.46 1.43 10.04
CA GLU A 374 30.15 0.67 11.26
C GLU A 374 29.02 1.35 12.08
N ALA A 375 29.03 2.68 12.13
CA ALA A 375 27.97 3.44 12.79
C ALA A 375 26.61 3.40 12.04
N LEU A 376 26.63 3.23 10.72
CA LEU A 376 25.40 3.11 9.90
C LEU A 376 24.79 1.71 10.03
N MET A 377 25.62 0.66 9.97
CA MET A 377 25.20 -0.73 10.15
C MET A 377 24.61 -0.97 11.55
N ASP A 378 25.20 -0.36 12.59
CA ASP A 378 24.70 -0.47 13.97
C ASP A 378 23.29 0.19 14.11
N LYS A 379 23.02 1.24 13.36
CA LYS A 379 21.70 1.90 13.34
C LYS A 379 20.64 1.07 12.59
N GLU A 380 20.98 0.48 11.45
CA GLU A 380 20.07 -0.37 10.67
C GLU A 380 19.72 -1.66 11.46
N GLN A 381 20.70 -2.31 12.07
CA GLN A 381 20.45 -3.49 12.91
C GLN A 381 19.55 -3.18 14.12
N LYS A 382 19.70 -1.98 14.71
CA LYS A 382 18.84 -1.56 15.82
C LYS A 382 17.39 -1.31 15.41
N ILE A 383 17.16 -0.78 14.21
CA ILE A 383 15.82 -0.54 13.66
C ILE A 383 15.12 -1.86 13.33
N ASP A 384 15.82 -2.79 12.69
CA ASP A 384 15.29 -4.13 12.39
C ASP A 384 15.03 -4.95 13.68
N PHE A 385 15.93 -4.87 14.64
CA PHE A 385 15.75 -5.50 15.93
C PHE A 385 14.52 -4.96 16.67
N LEU A 386 14.30 -3.64 16.66
CA LEU A 386 13.14 -3.01 17.30
C LEU A 386 11.82 -3.37 16.57
N SER A 387 11.82 -3.40 15.25
CA SER A 387 10.66 -3.76 14.44
C SER A 387 10.25 -5.23 14.66
N ASN A 388 11.22 -6.14 14.67
CA ASN A 388 10.97 -7.56 14.95
C ASN A 388 10.52 -7.80 16.40
N LYS A 389 11.10 -7.09 17.36
CA LYS A 389 10.73 -7.19 18.77
C LYS A 389 9.30 -6.71 19.06
N ILE A 390 8.82 -5.70 18.34
CA ILE A 390 7.44 -5.22 18.45
C ILE A 390 6.46 -6.27 17.90
N ASN A 391 6.75 -6.85 16.73
CA ASN A 391 5.93 -7.90 16.12
C ASN A 391 5.92 -9.18 16.97
N ASP A 392 7.07 -9.60 17.46
CA ASP A 392 7.19 -10.80 18.31
C ASP A 392 6.44 -10.63 19.63
N SER A 393 6.56 -9.47 20.26
CA SER A 393 5.87 -9.16 21.52
C SER A 393 4.35 -9.14 21.34
N PHE A 394 3.85 -8.57 20.23
CA PHE A 394 2.43 -8.60 19.92
C PHE A 394 1.93 -10.04 19.70
N ASN A 395 2.65 -10.80 18.87
CA ASN A 395 2.29 -12.19 18.55
C ASN A 395 2.32 -13.08 19.80
N GLU A 396 3.28 -12.86 20.68
CA GLU A 396 3.38 -13.56 21.96
C GLU A 396 2.13 -13.32 22.83
N VAL A 397 1.73 -12.05 23.02
CA VAL A 397 0.54 -11.71 23.81
C VAL A 397 -0.72 -12.32 23.22
N VAL A 398 -0.88 -12.25 21.89
CA VAL A 398 -2.04 -12.85 21.20
C VAL A 398 -2.04 -14.38 21.37
N ARG A 399 -0.88 -15.03 21.33
CA ARG A 399 -0.75 -16.46 21.57
C ARG A 399 -1.15 -16.83 23.00
N LEU A 400 -0.64 -16.09 23.99
CA LEU A 400 -0.99 -16.29 25.41
C LEU A 400 -2.49 -16.06 25.67
N ALA A 401 -3.08 -15.07 25.01
CA ALA A 401 -4.53 -14.84 25.05
C ALA A 401 -5.31 -16.05 24.53
N LYS A 402 -4.95 -16.57 23.35
CA LYS A 402 -5.63 -17.72 22.71
C LYS A 402 -5.50 -19.01 23.51
N SER A 403 -4.38 -19.23 24.18
CA SER A 403 -4.15 -20.43 25.02
C SER A 403 -4.69 -20.30 26.44
N ASN A 404 -5.36 -19.19 26.78
CA ASN A 404 -5.82 -18.89 28.15
C ASN A 404 -4.70 -19.03 29.21
N SER A 405 -3.49 -18.64 28.84
CA SER A 405 -2.35 -18.74 29.74
C SER A 405 -2.53 -17.85 30.99
N PRO A 406 -2.19 -18.32 32.20
CA PRO A 406 -2.18 -17.48 33.41
C PRO A 406 -1.27 -16.23 33.26
N GLU A 407 -0.27 -16.31 32.42
CA GLU A 407 0.71 -15.26 32.18
C GLU A 407 0.20 -14.17 31.22
N PHE A 408 -0.93 -14.41 30.50
CA PHE A 408 -1.45 -13.50 29.48
C PHE A 408 -1.59 -12.07 29.99
N PHE A 409 -2.24 -11.88 31.15
CA PHE A 409 -2.49 -10.52 31.65
C PHE A 409 -1.20 -9.84 32.13
N THR A 410 -0.31 -10.55 32.76
CA THR A 410 0.99 -10.03 33.20
C THR A 410 1.80 -9.57 31.98
N ARG A 411 1.86 -10.42 30.97
CA ARG A 411 2.57 -10.08 29.72
C ARG A 411 1.92 -8.94 28.94
N PHE A 412 0.59 -8.87 28.93
CA PHE A 412 -0.13 -7.75 28.37
C PHE A 412 0.19 -6.45 29.10
N GLN A 413 0.24 -6.47 30.42
CA GLN A 413 0.56 -5.29 31.24
C GLN A 413 1.99 -4.79 31.03
N GLU A 414 2.94 -5.70 30.80
CA GLU A 414 4.33 -5.33 30.46
C GLU A 414 4.44 -4.63 29.11
N ILE A 415 3.69 -5.08 28.09
CA ILE A 415 3.77 -4.56 26.73
C ILE A 415 2.89 -3.32 26.54
N TYR A 416 1.74 -3.26 27.23
CA TYR A 416 0.77 -2.18 27.16
C TYR A 416 0.50 -1.53 28.54
N PRO A 417 1.53 -1.05 29.24
CA PRO A 417 1.37 -0.47 30.58
C PRO A 417 0.42 0.73 30.60
N ASP A 418 0.48 1.57 29.55
CA ASP A 418 -0.33 2.80 29.44
C ASP A 418 -1.82 2.50 29.37
N ILE A 419 -2.21 1.41 28.70
CA ILE A 419 -3.60 0.98 28.61
C ILE A 419 -4.12 0.55 29.99
N VAL A 420 -3.33 -0.26 30.71
CA VAL A 420 -3.73 -0.72 32.03
C VAL A 420 -3.81 0.45 33.03
N GLN A 421 -2.84 1.38 32.97
CA GLN A 421 -2.87 2.58 33.80
C GLN A 421 -4.07 3.47 33.48
N SER A 422 -4.42 3.65 32.22
CA SER A 422 -5.58 4.44 31.79
C SER A 422 -6.88 3.83 32.27
N LEU A 423 -7.03 2.51 32.22
CA LEU A 423 -8.19 1.81 32.79
C LEU A 423 -8.31 1.99 34.30
N LEU A 424 -7.18 1.91 35.01
CA LEU A 424 -7.12 2.10 36.44
C LEU A 424 -7.33 3.55 36.88
N LYS A 425 -6.96 4.55 36.03
CA LYS A 425 -7.30 5.96 36.23
C LYS A 425 -8.81 6.20 36.13
N ILE A 426 -9.49 5.51 35.21
CA ILE A 426 -10.95 5.62 35.06
C ILE A 426 -11.67 4.96 36.22
N ASN A 427 -11.21 3.76 36.62
CA ASN A 427 -11.78 3.08 37.79
C ASN A 427 -10.71 2.26 38.54
N PRO A 428 -10.19 2.80 39.67
CA PRO A 428 -9.16 2.13 40.45
C PRO A 428 -9.61 0.80 41.12
N LYS A 429 -10.91 0.51 41.13
CA LYS A 429 -11.48 -0.71 41.78
C LYS A 429 -11.65 -1.86 40.79
N LEU A 430 -11.12 -1.75 39.57
CA LEU A 430 -11.14 -2.85 38.60
C LEU A 430 -10.31 -4.03 39.13
N ARG A 431 -10.92 -5.22 39.09
CA ARG A 431 -10.25 -6.47 39.45
C ARG A 431 -9.37 -6.97 38.32
N VAL A 432 -8.36 -7.75 38.62
CA VAL A 432 -7.47 -8.38 37.64
C VAL A 432 -8.26 -9.12 36.56
N SER A 433 -9.34 -9.83 36.92
CA SER A 433 -10.19 -10.54 35.94
C SER A 433 -10.99 -9.62 35.01
N GLU A 434 -11.20 -8.37 35.40
CA GLU A 434 -11.86 -7.33 34.58
C GLU A 434 -10.83 -6.65 33.66
N LEU A 435 -9.63 -6.42 34.18
CA LEU A 435 -8.49 -5.95 33.36
C LEU A 435 -8.10 -6.99 32.32
N THR A 436 -8.07 -8.27 32.67
CA THR A 436 -7.84 -9.36 31.72
C THR A 436 -8.91 -9.37 30.60
N LEU A 437 -10.19 -9.20 30.96
CA LEU A 437 -11.26 -9.10 29.96
C LEU A 437 -11.09 -7.85 29.07
N ALA A 438 -10.70 -6.73 29.65
CA ALA A 438 -10.36 -5.51 28.93
C ALA A 438 -9.22 -5.73 27.94
N SER A 439 -8.18 -6.47 28.33
CA SER A 439 -7.04 -6.81 27.46
C SER A 439 -7.43 -7.66 26.26
N TYR A 440 -8.31 -8.64 26.42
CA TYR A 440 -8.90 -9.38 25.29
C TYR A 440 -9.61 -8.45 24.31
N ILE A 441 -10.45 -7.53 24.83
CA ILE A 441 -11.21 -6.59 24.00
C ILE A 441 -10.25 -5.64 23.28
N TYR A 442 -9.22 -5.13 23.95
CA TYR A 442 -8.20 -4.27 23.36
C TYR A 442 -7.45 -4.93 22.20
N LEU A 443 -7.11 -6.22 22.33
CA LEU A 443 -6.47 -7.02 21.28
C LEU A 443 -7.42 -7.41 20.14
N GLY A 444 -8.69 -7.00 20.20
CA GLY A 444 -9.66 -7.22 19.13
C GLY A 444 -10.41 -8.56 19.19
N PHE A 445 -10.31 -9.30 20.32
CA PHE A 445 -11.08 -10.54 20.47
C PHE A 445 -12.56 -10.24 20.65
N ASN A 446 -13.39 -10.87 19.83
CA ASN A 446 -14.84 -10.75 19.96
C ASN A 446 -15.37 -11.61 21.12
N THR A 447 -16.64 -11.47 21.46
CA THR A 447 -17.24 -12.19 22.61
C THR A 447 -17.18 -13.71 22.47
N LYS A 448 -17.24 -14.26 21.22
CA LYS A 448 -17.12 -15.70 20.99
C LYS A 448 -15.70 -16.18 21.16
N ASP A 449 -14.72 -15.41 20.67
CA ASP A 449 -13.31 -15.72 20.84
C ASP A 449 -12.93 -15.73 22.30
N ILE A 450 -13.37 -14.71 23.06
CA ILE A 450 -13.12 -14.64 24.51
C ILE A 450 -13.76 -15.83 25.23
N ALA A 451 -14.97 -16.20 24.87
CA ALA A 451 -15.67 -17.35 25.46
C ALA A 451 -14.91 -18.66 25.17
N ALA A 452 -14.47 -18.85 23.93
CA ALA A 452 -13.70 -20.01 23.51
C ALA A 452 -12.34 -20.07 24.24
N CYS A 453 -11.57 -18.95 24.21
CA CYS A 453 -10.26 -18.87 24.85
C CYS A 453 -10.32 -19.06 26.38
N THR A 454 -11.38 -18.58 27.04
CA THR A 454 -11.50 -18.63 28.52
C THR A 454 -12.32 -19.80 29.02
N PHE A 455 -12.76 -20.71 28.15
CA PHE A 455 -13.61 -21.87 28.47
C PHE A 455 -14.88 -21.49 29.25
N ARG A 456 -15.53 -20.39 28.86
CA ARG A 456 -16.75 -19.90 29.49
C ARG A 456 -17.89 -19.79 28.48
N THR A 457 -19.12 -19.79 29.01
CA THR A 457 -20.30 -19.64 28.14
C THR A 457 -20.36 -18.21 27.56
N LEU A 458 -20.97 -18.09 26.40
CA LEU A 458 -21.20 -16.79 25.75
C LEU A 458 -22.00 -15.83 26.62
N SER A 459 -22.99 -16.36 27.38
CA SER A 459 -23.80 -15.59 28.33
C SER A 459 -22.92 -15.01 29.45
N THR A 460 -21.99 -15.80 29.97
CA THR A 460 -21.05 -15.37 31.02
C THR A 460 -20.18 -14.23 30.52
N ILE A 461 -19.62 -14.31 29.31
CA ILE A 461 -18.78 -13.26 28.76
C ILE A 461 -19.60 -12.01 28.44
N ARG A 462 -20.81 -12.14 27.90
CA ARG A 462 -21.71 -10.99 27.68
C ARG A 462 -22.00 -10.23 28.97
N ASN A 463 -22.35 -10.94 30.04
CA ASN A 463 -22.60 -10.34 31.33
C ASN A 463 -21.36 -9.64 31.90
N ARG A 464 -20.19 -10.27 31.78
CA ARG A 464 -18.91 -9.65 32.21
C ARG A 464 -18.55 -8.41 31.38
N LYS A 465 -18.75 -8.46 30.07
CA LYS A 465 -18.58 -7.25 29.21
C LYS A 465 -19.54 -6.15 29.60
N HIS A 466 -20.80 -6.49 29.85
CA HIS A 466 -21.81 -5.52 30.32
C HIS A 466 -21.36 -4.86 31.65
N ASN A 467 -20.97 -5.66 32.63
CA ASN A 467 -20.48 -5.17 33.91
C ASN A 467 -19.21 -4.31 33.76
N LEU A 468 -18.30 -4.71 32.88
CA LEU A 468 -17.09 -3.93 32.59
C LEU A 468 -17.45 -2.57 31.97
N ARG A 469 -18.38 -2.55 30.99
CA ARG A 469 -18.89 -1.29 30.40
C ARG A 469 -19.45 -0.35 31.44
N THR A 470 -20.29 -0.86 32.33
CA THR A 470 -20.86 -0.07 33.43
C THR A 470 -19.79 0.52 34.32
N LYS A 471 -18.77 -0.30 34.70
CA LYS A 471 -17.66 0.13 35.55
C LYS A 471 -16.74 1.16 34.88
N LEU A 472 -16.62 1.12 33.56
CA LEU A 472 -15.84 2.07 32.78
C LEU A 472 -16.67 3.26 32.27
N SER A 473 -17.95 3.33 32.66
CA SER A 473 -18.89 4.41 32.24
C SER A 473 -18.99 4.55 30.72
N ILE A 474 -18.91 3.43 29.99
CA ILE A 474 -19.03 3.44 28.52
C ILE A 474 -20.50 3.58 28.14
N SER A 475 -20.84 4.64 27.39
CA SER A 475 -22.22 4.92 26.93
C SER A 475 -22.83 3.72 26.19
N ILE A 476 -24.15 3.56 26.32
CA ILE A 476 -24.90 2.48 25.64
C ILE A 476 -24.76 2.60 24.11
N GLU A 477 -24.64 3.82 23.60
CA GLU A 477 -24.54 4.11 22.17
C GLU A 477 -23.12 3.88 21.61
N GLU A 478 -22.10 3.77 22.46
CA GLU A 478 -20.71 3.61 22.03
C GLU A 478 -20.30 2.14 21.97
N SER A 479 -19.69 1.73 20.83
CA SER A 479 -19.09 0.39 20.71
C SER A 479 -17.94 0.22 21.71
N THR A 480 -17.95 -0.88 22.44
CA THR A 480 -16.87 -1.20 23.42
C THR A 480 -15.52 -1.30 22.71
N GLU A 481 -15.48 -1.91 21.54
CA GLU A 481 -14.28 -2.07 20.72
C GLU A 481 -13.72 -0.73 20.23
N LEU A 482 -14.60 0.19 19.82
CA LEU A 482 -14.22 1.52 19.39
C LEU A 482 -13.71 2.36 20.57
N TRP A 483 -14.36 2.24 21.73
CA TRP A 483 -13.93 2.92 22.94
C TRP A 483 -12.50 2.52 23.34
N PHE A 484 -12.17 1.21 23.31
CA PHE A 484 -10.82 0.72 23.60
C PHE A 484 -9.78 1.19 22.57
N LYS A 485 -10.14 1.24 21.29
CA LYS A 485 -9.25 1.81 20.25
C LYS A 485 -8.98 3.30 20.48
N ASN A 486 -9.98 4.05 20.92
CA ASN A 486 -9.84 5.47 21.22
C ASN A 486 -9.04 5.72 22.51
N LEU A 487 -9.11 4.82 23.48
CA LEU A 487 -8.28 4.87 24.68
C LEU A 487 -6.78 4.80 24.35
N ALA A 488 -6.41 3.96 23.36
CA ALA A 488 -5.04 3.84 22.85
C ALA A 488 -4.52 5.07 22.09
N LYS A 489 -5.42 5.91 21.53
CA LYS A 489 -5.05 7.12 20.75
C LYS A 489 -4.94 8.37 21.62
N LYS A 490 -5.43 8.34 22.84
CA LYS A 490 -5.42 9.49 23.76
C LYS A 490 -4.19 9.56 24.68
N ASN A 491 -3.33 8.54 24.61
CA ASN A 491 -2.03 8.45 25.28
C ASN A 491 -0.92 8.39 24.24
#